data_f63dd722710775c3e1ec93ae5d863ea4
#
_entry.id   f63dd722710775c3e1ec93ae5d863ea4
#
_cell.length_a   1.000
_cell.length_b   1.000
_cell.length_c   1.000
_cell.angle_alpha   90.00
_cell.angle_beta   90.00
_cell.angle_gamma   90.00
#
_symmetry.space_group_name_H-M   'P 1'
#
loop_
_entity.id
_entity.type
_entity.pdbx_description
1 polymer ?
#
loop_
_entity_poly.entity_id
_entity_poly.type
_entity_poly.pdbx_seq_one_letter_code
_entity_poly.pdbx_strand_id
1 'polypeptide(L)'
;MLRDLHIDNVAVIERADLELGPGLNILTGETGAGNSILVDAMHAILGARASRELVRTGAEKAVVCATFDPDPCQAWCEENEIECDDELIIRRQITSEGKTSCRVCGVPVTTAQLRTLGALLLDIHGQNDGQHLLDEREHLRNLDRFGQLEPELARYREQFRAYQALCKERDTLSTYENEKELLTESLRRQIEELERAELKAGEEAELTERSDLLRNFEKLSEAVDQAYDLLAGRDDSASALAGEALSEVERAASYASELASLPEAVKSAVFTLQDAAETLRDFRDGLDFSDEEFDRIETRLSLLRRLERKYNTDEAGLIDTLEAARNRLDQIEYAGDRLQKLQSLIQKQAEQTRAEAAKLTQARQTAAAALERQVECELRELSMPSVRFHVEITPLGGDPGFQATGADNVRFLISANTGEALGRISKIASGGELSRIMLALKNVFAERDDVPSMVFDEVDAGVSGVAAQRVGEKLSKLSVTKQVICITHLPQIAAMADQHYLIEKREQDGRTRTTVQPLDSDGRQREIARLYGGDHITPLTLASAAEQLASAAAYKQSRRKGEREP
;
A
#
# COMPACT_ATOMS: atom_id res chain seq x y z
N MET A 1 -10.51 20.76 20.39
CA MET A 1 -10.67 20.45 21.83
C MET A 1 -11.98 19.69 22.02
N LEU A 2 -12.11 18.88 23.08
CA LEU A 2 -13.37 18.23 23.46
C LEU A 2 -14.26 19.26 24.15
N ARG A 3 -15.43 19.58 23.56
CA ARG A 3 -16.40 20.53 24.14
C ARG A 3 -17.41 19.83 25.04
N ASP A 4 -18.05 18.79 24.51
CA ASP A 4 -19.11 18.08 25.19
C ASP A 4 -18.92 16.58 25.14
N LEU A 5 -19.25 15.91 26.23
CA LEU A 5 -19.30 14.45 26.31
C LEU A 5 -20.65 14.03 26.91
N HIS A 6 -21.44 13.37 26.12
CA HIS A 6 -22.74 12.81 26.52
C HIS A 6 -22.66 11.28 26.57
N ILE A 7 -23.09 10.71 27.68
CA ILE A 7 -23.03 9.28 27.97
C ILE A 7 -24.40 8.79 28.37
N ASP A 8 -24.92 7.77 27.70
CA ASP A 8 -26.17 7.10 28.02
C ASP A 8 -25.97 5.60 28.19
N ASN A 9 -26.40 5.05 29.32
CA ASN A 9 -26.42 3.62 29.65
C ASN A 9 -25.07 2.91 29.51
N VAL A 10 -23.99 3.55 29.99
CA VAL A 10 -22.65 2.96 30.03
C VAL A 10 -22.32 2.48 31.43
N ALA A 11 -22.15 1.18 31.59
CA ALA A 11 -21.87 0.49 32.85
C ALA A 11 -22.80 0.93 34.00
N VAL A 12 -22.32 1.63 35.01
CA VAL A 12 -23.15 2.15 36.10
C VAL A 12 -23.70 3.56 35.85
N ILE A 13 -23.26 4.22 34.79
CA ILE A 13 -23.76 5.55 34.39
C ILE A 13 -25.04 5.36 33.57
N GLU A 14 -26.16 5.87 34.09
CA GLU A 14 -27.41 5.94 33.34
C GLU A 14 -27.36 7.07 32.33
N ARG A 15 -27.01 8.27 32.79
CA ARG A 15 -26.80 9.45 31.96
C ARG A 15 -25.81 10.38 32.61
N ALA A 16 -24.88 10.91 31.80
CA ALA A 16 -23.97 11.97 32.16
C ALA A 16 -23.78 12.94 31.00
N ASP A 17 -23.82 14.22 31.32
CA ASP A 17 -23.56 15.32 30.39
C ASP A 17 -22.40 16.15 30.98
N LEU A 18 -21.29 16.28 30.25
CA LEU A 18 -20.12 17.05 30.63
C LEU A 18 -19.86 18.11 29.58
N GLU A 19 -19.87 19.36 30.00
CA GLU A 19 -19.40 20.50 29.20
C GLU A 19 -17.97 20.84 29.66
N LEU A 20 -16.97 20.63 28.82
CA LEU A 20 -15.55 20.79 29.15
C LEU A 20 -15.01 22.09 28.52
N GLY A 21 -14.26 22.84 29.28
CA GLY A 21 -13.66 24.06 28.80
C GLY A 21 -12.17 23.94 28.46
N PRO A 22 -11.57 25.00 27.94
CA PRO A 22 -10.12 25.09 27.80
C PRO A 22 -9.43 25.07 29.16
N GLY A 23 -8.13 24.72 29.16
CA GLY A 23 -7.34 24.67 30.39
C GLY A 23 -7.44 23.33 31.10
N LEU A 24 -7.29 23.35 32.43
CA LEU A 24 -7.23 22.16 33.28
C LEU A 24 -8.62 21.85 33.87
N ASN A 25 -9.24 20.80 33.35
CA ASN A 25 -10.50 20.23 33.80
C ASN A 25 -10.21 19.08 34.78
N ILE A 26 -10.62 19.22 36.01
CA ILE A 26 -10.43 18.20 37.05
C ILE A 26 -11.76 17.55 37.40
N LEU A 27 -11.73 16.21 37.43
CA LEU A 27 -12.84 15.40 37.90
C LEU A 27 -12.46 14.72 39.20
N THR A 28 -13.26 14.96 40.28
CA THR A 28 -13.11 14.30 41.56
C THR A 28 -14.35 13.48 41.86
N GLY A 29 -14.22 12.46 42.68
CA GLY A 29 -15.31 11.61 43.12
C GLY A 29 -14.82 10.45 43.96
N GLU A 30 -15.75 9.65 44.51
CA GLU A 30 -15.39 8.45 45.24
C GLU A 30 -14.75 7.41 44.31
N THR A 31 -13.71 6.69 44.81
CA THR A 31 -13.10 5.58 44.11
C THR A 31 -14.15 4.52 43.72
N GLY A 32 -14.23 4.19 42.44
CA GLY A 32 -15.28 3.31 41.89
C GLY A 32 -16.60 4.02 41.55
N ALA A 33 -16.69 5.37 41.69
CA ALA A 33 -17.91 6.14 41.39
C ALA A 33 -18.22 6.32 39.90
N GLY A 34 -17.39 5.82 39.02
CA GLY A 34 -17.57 5.97 37.57
C GLY A 34 -16.41 6.65 36.85
N ASN A 35 -15.34 6.99 37.58
CA ASN A 35 -14.15 7.64 37.00
C ASN A 35 -13.57 6.85 35.85
N SER A 36 -13.28 5.57 36.05
CA SER A 36 -12.78 4.67 34.98
C SER A 36 -13.79 4.49 33.85
N ILE A 37 -15.09 4.58 34.15
CA ILE A 37 -16.16 4.42 33.15
C ILE A 37 -16.21 5.65 32.20
N LEU A 38 -15.91 6.85 32.71
CA LEU A 38 -15.77 8.05 31.85
C LEU A 38 -14.62 7.89 30.89
N VAL A 39 -13.49 7.35 31.37
CA VAL A 39 -12.33 7.05 30.53
C VAL A 39 -12.68 5.97 29.50
N ASP A 40 -13.39 4.90 29.91
CA ASP A 40 -13.86 3.85 29.00
C ASP A 40 -14.82 4.40 27.92
N ALA A 41 -15.68 5.37 28.30
CA ALA A 41 -16.54 6.06 27.35
C ALA A 41 -15.74 6.91 26.35
N MET A 42 -14.70 7.63 26.82
CA MET A 42 -13.78 8.36 25.97
C MET A 42 -13.01 7.43 25.02
N HIS A 43 -12.54 6.28 25.53
CA HIS A 43 -11.94 5.24 24.69
C HIS A 43 -12.91 4.72 23.62
N ALA A 44 -14.15 4.49 24.02
CA ALA A 44 -15.17 4.05 23.10
C ALA A 44 -15.34 5.04 21.94
N ILE A 45 -15.41 6.35 22.22
CA ILE A 45 -15.61 7.37 21.18
C ILE A 45 -14.39 7.53 20.26
N LEU A 46 -13.19 7.18 20.74
CA LEU A 46 -11.94 7.20 19.96
C LEU A 46 -11.68 5.93 19.13
N GLY A 47 -12.66 5.03 19.04
CA GLY A 47 -12.54 3.84 18.21
C GLY A 47 -11.82 2.65 18.85
N ALA A 48 -11.62 2.65 20.17
CA ALA A 48 -11.13 1.50 20.92
C ALA A 48 -12.12 0.32 20.83
N ARG A 49 -11.64 -0.91 21.10
CA ARG A 49 -12.51 -2.09 21.10
C ARG A 49 -13.52 -1.97 22.25
N ALA A 50 -14.79 -1.86 21.91
CA ALA A 50 -15.88 -1.83 22.87
C ALA A 50 -16.47 -3.21 23.08
N SER A 51 -16.62 -3.64 24.33
CA SER A 51 -17.28 -4.89 24.68
C SER A 51 -18.74 -4.65 25.08
N ARG A 52 -19.55 -5.70 25.05
CA ARG A 52 -20.93 -5.67 25.56
C ARG A 52 -21.00 -5.29 27.08
N GLU A 53 -19.89 -5.45 27.80
CA GLU A 53 -19.78 -5.12 29.22
C GLU A 53 -19.91 -3.62 29.50
N LEU A 54 -19.66 -2.79 28.47
CA LEU A 54 -19.92 -1.35 28.54
C LEU A 54 -21.41 -1.02 28.56
N VAL A 55 -22.29 -1.94 28.16
CA VAL A 55 -23.73 -1.68 28.19
C VAL A 55 -24.26 -1.92 29.60
N ARG A 56 -24.97 -0.92 30.14
CA ARG A 56 -25.60 -0.99 31.46
C ARG A 56 -26.51 -2.22 31.56
N THR A 57 -26.43 -2.94 32.69
CA THR A 57 -27.29 -4.09 32.96
C THR A 57 -28.75 -3.71 32.87
N GLY A 58 -29.51 -4.40 31.99
CA GLY A 58 -30.94 -4.14 31.75
C GLY A 58 -31.22 -3.08 30.67
N ALA A 59 -30.20 -2.45 30.08
CA ALA A 59 -30.36 -1.58 28.92
C ALA A 59 -30.12 -2.34 27.60
N GLU A 60 -30.84 -1.96 26.55
CA GLU A 60 -30.68 -2.55 25.21
C GLU A 60 -29.41 -2.06 24.52
N LYS A 61 -28.96 -0.84 24.82
CA LYS A 61 -27.82 -0.19 24.19
C LYS A 61 -27.17 0.85 25.10
N ALA A 62 -25.88 1.05 24.90
CA ALA A 62 -25.12 2.21 25.39
C ALA A 62 -24.86 3.19 24.24
N VAL A 63 -24.88 4.48 24.53
CA VAL A 63 -24.56 5.53 23.57
C VAL A 63 -23.53 6.48 24.20
N VAL A 64 -22.49 6.77 23.43
CA VAL A 64 -21.55 7.84 23.76
C VAL A 64 -21.54 8.81 22.59
N CYS A 65 -21.67 10.10 22.89
CA CYS A 65 -21.61 11.17 21.93
C CYS A 65 -20.60 12.22 22.41
N ALA A 66 -19.72 12.68 21.55
CA ALA A 66 -18.74 13.72 21.88
C ALA A 66 -18.70 14.78 20.79
N THR A 67 -18.58 16.04 21.21
CA THR A 67 -18.43 17.19 20.32
C THR A 67 -17.02 17.76 20.46
N PHE A 68 -16.34 17.92 19.34
CA PHE A 68 -14.98 18.47 19.26
C PHE A 68 -14.92 19.69 18.35
N ASP A 69 -13.87 20.50 18.52
CA ASP A 69 -13.50 21.49 17.52
C ASP A 69 -13.01 20.79 16.25
N PRO A 70 -13.45 21.20 15.04
CA PRO A 70 -13.14 20.51 13.78
C PRO A 70 -11.72 20.79 13.26
N ASP A 71 -11.07 21.90 13.66
CA ASP A 71 -9.79 22.38 13.11
C ASP A 71 -8.70 21.30 12.96
N PRO A 72 -8.45 20.42 13.95
CA PRO A 72 -7.39 19.42 13.85
C PRO A 72 -7.68 18.31 12.82
N CYS A 73 -8.92 18.21 12.35
CA CYS A 73 -9.42 17.07 11.56
C CYS A 73 -9.90 17.43 10.16
N GLN A 74 -9.72 18.66 9.71
CA GLN A 74 -10.21 19.13 8.39
C GLN A 74 -9.71 18.23 7.26
N ALA A 75 -8.39 17.95 7.20
CA ALA A 75 -7.82 17.07 6.18
C ALA A 75 -8.42 15.66 6.21
N TRP A 76 -8.66 15.10 7.42
CA TRP A 76 -9.28 13.78 7.56
C TRP A 76 -10.74 13.81 7.12
N CYS A 77 -11.47 14.87 7.43
CA CYS A 77 -12.87 15.04 7.00
C CYS A 77 -12.97 15.13 5.47
N GLU A 78 -12.09 15.89 4.83
CA GLU A 78 -12.00 15.99 3.36
C GLU A 78 -11.70 14.64 2.71
N GLU A 79 -10.72 13.89 3.22
CA GLU A 79 -10.36 12.55 2.71
C GLU A 79 -11.50 11.53 2.83
N ASN A 80 -12.40 11.68 3.82
CA ASN A 80 -13.51 10.77 4.07
C ASN A 80 -14.88 11.33 3.60
N GLU A 81 -14.88 12.44 2.87
CA GLU A 81 -16.10 13.09 2.32
C GLU A 81 -17.13 13.43 3.41
N ILE A 82 -16.66 13.90 4.59
CA ILE A 82 -17.50 14.28 5.72
C ILE A 82 -17.49 15.81 5.87
N GLU A 83 -18.66 16.41 5.75
CA GLU A 83 -18.82 17.85 6.01
C GLU A 83 -18.88 18.10 7.52
N CYS A 84 -17.97 18.95 8.00
CA CYS A 84 -17.90 19.39 9.40
C CYS A 84 -17.79 20.92 9.39
N ASP A 85 -18.85 21.60 9.77
CA ASP A 85 -18.88 23.07 9.83
C ASP A 85 -18.18 23.58 11.11
N ASP A 86 -18.95 23.97 12.14
CA ASP A 86 -18.44 24.54 13.38
C ASP A 86 -18.14 23.49 14.47
N GLU A 87 -18.61 22.27 14.29
CA GLU A 87 -18.54 21.21 15.30
C GLU A 87 -18.31 19.83 14.65
N LEU A 88 -17.41 19.06 15.23
CA LEU A 88 -17.19 17.66 14.86
C LEU A 88 -17.90 16.76 15.88
N ILE A 89 -19.03 16.18 15.48
CA ILE A 89 -19.84 15.33 16.36
C ILE A 89 -19.54 13.86 16.09
N ILE A 90 -19.04 13.16 17.09
CA ILE A 90 -18.79 11.72 17.05
C ILE A 90 -19.81 11.01 17.90
N ARG A 91 -20.50 10.02 17.34
CA ARG A 91 -21.46 9.20 18.07
C ARG A 91 -21.16 7.72 17.90
N ARG A 92 -21.06 7.03 19.03
CA ARG A 92 -20.91 5.58 19.06
C ARG A 92 -22.06 4.93 19.82
N GLN A 93 -22.63 3.89 19.27
CA GLN A 93 -23.67 3.07 19.88
C GLN A 93 -23.21 1.63 19.98
N ILE A 94 -23.41 0.99 21.13
CA ILE A 94 -23.06 -0.41 21.40
C ILE A 94 -24.32 -1.09 21.90
N THR A 95 -24.71 -2.21 21.31
CA THR A 95 -25.87 -2.97 21.74
C THR A 95 -25.49 -4.05 22.76
N SER A 96 -26.47 -4.54 23.54
CA SER A 96 -26.28 -5.66 24.47
C SER A 96 -25.82 -6.95 23.79
N GLU A 97 -26.05 -7.08 22.47
CA GLU A 97 -25.54 -8.19 21.63
C GLU A 97 -24.07 -7.99 21.22
N GLY A 98 -23.45 -6.85 21.52
CA GLY A 98 -22.08 -6.51 21.13
C GLY A 98 -21.92 -5.90 19.73
N LYS A 99 -23.01 -5.60 19.01
CA LYS A 99 -22.96 -4.86 17.75
C LYS A 99 -22.62 -3.41 18.02
N THR A 100 -21.73 -2.83 17.22
CA THR A 100 -21.35 -1.42 17.34
C THR A 100 -21.64 -0.65 16.06
N SER A 101 -22.08 0.59 16.20
CA SER A 101 -22.19 1.54 15.08
C SER A 101 -21.51 2.86 15.45
N CYS A 102 -20.75 3.41 14.51
CA CYS A 102 -20.03 4.65 14.65
C CYS A 102 -20.53 5.65 13.60
N ARG A 103 -20.69 6.91 14.00
CA ARG A 103 -21.04 8.02 13.09
C ARG A 103 -20.22 9.24 13.42
N VAL A 104 -19.79 9.95 12.37
CA VAL A 104 -19.12 11.26 12.46
C VAL A 104 -19.99 12.25 11.68
N CYS A 105 -20.44 13.33 12.31
CA CYS A 105 -21.38 14.30 11.74
C CYS A 105 -22.59 13.65 11.02
N GLY A 106 -23.11 12.55 11.60
CA GLY A 106 -24.23 11.78 11.04
C GLY A 106 -23.82 10.73 9.99
N VAL A 107 -22.65 10.79 9.40
CA VAL A 107 -22.14 9.85 8.38
C VAL A 107 -21.64 8.57 9.06
N PRO A 108 -22.04 7.37 8.62
CA PRO A 108 -21.53 6.11 9.15
C PRO A 108 -20.04 5.94 8.82
N VAL A 109 -19.24 5.56 9.83
CA VAL A 109 -17.81 5.29 9.67
C VAL A 109 -17.44 3.94 10.27
N THR A 110 -16.33 3.36 9.80
CA THR A 110 -15.77 2.14 10.38
C THR A 110 -15.05 2.43 11.69
N THR A 111 -14.89 1.43 12.55
CA THR A 111 -14.08 1.57 13.78
C THR A 111 -12.60 1.91 13.49
N ALA A 112 -12.08 1.48 12.33
CA ALA A 112 -10.72 1.82 11.90
C ALA A 112 -10.59 3.31 11.55
N GLN A 113 -11.51 3.85 10.76
CA GLN A 113 -11.58 5.29 10.47
C GLN A 113 -11.78 6.12 11.74
N LEU A 114 -12.64 5.66 12.65
CA LEU A 114 -12.84 6.34 13.93
C LEU A 114 -11.57 6.36 14.78
N ARG A 115 -10.75 5.31 14.73
CA ARG A 115 -9.47 5.25 15.46
C ARG A 115 -8.45 6.23 14.88
N THR A 116 -8.36 6.37 13.56
CA THR A 116 -7.46 7.35 12.93
C THR A 116 -7.89 8.77 13.26
N LEU A 117 -9.19 9.06 13.25
CA LEU A 117 -9.74 10.35 13.66
C LEU A 117 -9.46 10.63 15.15
N GLY A 118 -9.74 9.65 16.01
CA GLY A 118 -9.54 9.78 17.47
C GLY A 118 -8.12 10.13 17.86
N ALA A 119 -7.13 9.58 17.15
CA ALA A 119 -5.71 9.88 17.38
C ALA A 119 -5.32 11.35 17.10
N LEU A 120 -6.13 12.09 16.32
CA LEU A 120 -5.93 13.51 16.06
C LEU A 120 -6.61 14.42 17.08
N LEU A 121 -7.56 13.89 17.84
CA LEU A 121 -8.46 14.69 18.70
C LEU A 121 -8.09 14.64 20.18
N LEU A 122 -7.78 13.46 20.69
CA LEU A 122 -7.66 13.22 22.13
C LEU A 122 -6.64 12.12 22.40
N ASP A 123 -5.70 12.38 23.30
CA ASP A 123 -4.73 11.41 23.80
C ASP A 123 -5.05 11.06 25.27
N ILE A 124 -5.27 9.77 25.55
CA ILE A 124 -5.66 9.29 26.89
C ILE A 124 -4.45 8.60 27.54
N HIS A 125 -4.22 8.92 28.82
CA HIS A 125 -3.11 8.37 29.63
C HIS A 125 -3.66 7.76 30.90
N GLY A 126 -3.69 6.43 30.99
CA GLY A 126 -4.18 5.68 32.14
C GLY A 126 -3.61 4.27 32.20
N GLN A 127 -4.13 3.44 33.09
CA GLN A 127 -3.62 2.10 33.41
C GLN A 127 -3.53 1.15 32.18
N ASN A 128 -4.31 1.41 31.13
CA ASN A 128 -4.36 0.56 29.93
C ASN A 128 -3.80 1.23 28.66
N ASP A 129 -3.41 2.50 28.68
CA ASP A 129 -3.17 3.29 27.46
C ASP A 129 -1.78 3.90 27.30
N GLY A 130 -0.89 3.67 28.21
CA GLY A 130 0.53 4.01 28.00
C GLY A 130 1.18 3.32 26.80
N GLN A 131 0.38 2.63 25.97
CA GLN A 131 0.85 1.75 24.91
C GLN A 131 1.62 2.49 23.81
N HIS A 132 1.26 3.72 23.44
CA HIS A 132 1.96 4.43 22.36
C HIS A 132 3.38 4.87 22.72
N LEU A 133 3.62 5.40 23.93
CA LEU A 133 4.97 5.72 24.38
C LEU A 133 5.75 4.49 24.88
N LEU A 134 5.05 3.41 25.25
CA LEU A 134 5.64 2.12 25.63
C LEU A 134 5.92 1.25 24.39
N ASP A 135 5.33 1.55 23.25
CA ASP A 135 5.57 0.83 21.99
C ASP A 135 6.91 1.26 21.39
N GLU A 136 7.87 0.35 21.41
CA GLU A 136 9.20 0.60 20.86
C GLU A 136 9.19 1.01 19.37
N ARG A 137 8.12 0.68 18.63
CA ARG A 137 7.95 1.06 17.22
C ARG A 137 7.72 2.56 17.02
N GLU A 138 7.17 3.22 18.04
CA GLU A 138 6.90 4.67 18.01
C GLU A 138 8.09 5.51 18.54
N HIS A 139 9.08 4.89 19.20
CA HIS A 139 10.20 5.64 19.79
C HIS A 139 11.00 6.43 18.75
N LEU A 140 11.25 5.84 17.58
CA LEU A 140 11.93 6.52 16.46
C LEU A 140 11.14 7.75 16.00
N ARG A 141 9.84 7.60 15.80
CA ARG A 141 8.96 8.68 15.36
C ARG A 141 8.88 9.80 16.39
N ASN A 142 8.78 9.45 17.68
CA ASN A 142 8.75 10.41 18.77
C ASN A 142 10.07 11.18 18.86
N LEU A 143 11.23 10.53 18.66
CA LEU A 143 12.54 11.20 18.61
C LEU A 143 12.65 12.15 17.42
N ASP A 144 12.26 11.70 16.20
CA ASP A 144 12.29 12.51 14.99
C ASP A 144 11.40 13.76 15.14
N ARG A 145 10.22 13.60 15.73
CA ARG A 145 9.29 14.69 16.03
C ARG A 145 9.83 15.66 17.08
N PHE A 146 10.42 15.14 18.15
CA PHE A 146 11.09 15.96 19.17
C PHE A 146 12.23 16.77 18.57
N GLY A 147 13.05 16.16 17.71
CA GLY A 147 14.16 16.80 17.02
C GLY A 147 13.74 17.71 15.85
N GLN A 148 12.46 17.69 15.42
CA GLN A 148 11.98 18.35 14.20
C GLN A 148 12.79 17.95 12.97
N LEU A 149 13.04 16.63 12.81
CA LEU A 149 13.95 16.07 11.81
C LEU A 149 13.29 15.78 10.45
N GLU A 150 12.08 16.28 10.20
CA GLU A 150 11.38 16.14 8.92
C GLU A 150 12.23 16.55 7.71
N PRO A 151 12.99 17.67 7.75
CA PRO A 151 13.81 18.08 6.60
C PRO A 151 14.94 17.07 6.30
N GLU A 152 15.59 16.53 7.33
CA GLU A 152 16.64 15.52 7.22
C GLU A 152 16.07 14.19 6.72
N LEU A 153 14.92 13.79 7.27
CA LEU A 153 14.20 12.59 6.90
C LEU A 153 13.68 12.67 5.44
N ALA A 154 13.22 13.84 4.99
CA ALA A 154 12.78 14.05 3.62
C ALA A 154 13.94 13.88 2.62
N ARG A 155 15.12 14.48 2.92
CA ARG A 155 16.34 14.32 2.10
C ARG A 155 16.78 12.87 2.03
N TYR A 156 16.78 12.17 3.16
CA TYR A 156 17.09 10.75 3.19
C TYR A 156 16.10 9.93 2.35
N ARG A 157 14.78 10.18 2.50
CA ARG A 157 13.72 9.47 1.75
C ARG A 157 13.84 9.66 0.24
N GLU A 158 14.26 10.82 -0.23
CA GLU A 158 14.51 11.08 -1.64
C GLU A 158 15.59 10.13 -2.18
N GLN A 159 16.75 10.07 -1.50
CA GLN A 159 17.84 9.17 -1.89
C GLN A 159 17.46 7.70 -1.78
N PHE A 160 16.71 7.33 -0.74
CA PHE A 160 16.25 5.97 -0.55
C PHE A 160 15.26 5.52 -1.63
N ARG A 161 14.33 6.40 -2.05
CA ARG A 161 13.41 6.11 -3.17
C ARG A 161 14.15 5.90 -4.48
N ALA A 162 15.15 6.73 -4.76
CA ALA A 162 16.02 6.57 -5.93
C ALA A 162 16.76 5.22 -5.89
N TYR A 163 17.32 4.85 -4.72
CA TYR A 163 17.94 3.54 -4.51
C TYR A 163 16.95 2.38 -4.73
N GLN A 164 15.76 2.45 -4.16
CA GLN A 164 14.73 1.42 -4.33
C GLN A 164 14.29 1.27 -5.80
N ALA A 165 14.15 2.37 -6.53
CA ALA A 165 13.78 2.35 -7.94
C ALA A 165 14.82 1.59 -8.78
N LEU A 166 16.12 1.84 -8.55
CA LEU A 166 17.21 1.12 -9.22
C LEU A 166 17.25 -0.37 -8.83
N CYS A 167 17.03 -0.70 -7.57
CA CYS A 167 16.94 -2.10 -7.11
C CYS A 167 15.77 -2.82 -7.78
N LYS A 168 14.60 -2.19 -7.86
CA LYS A 168 13.43 -2.77 -8.53
C LYS A 168 13.67 -2.99 -10.03
N GLU A 169 14.35 -2.04 -10.72
CA GLU A 169 14.75 -2.21 -12.11
C GLU A 169 15.71 -3.40 -12.27
N ARG A 170 16.71 -3.53 -11.40
CA ARG A 170 17.62 -4.69 -11.36
C ARG A 170 16.87 -6.00 -11.20
N ASP A 171 15.97 -6.08 -10.23
CA ASP A 171 15.23 -7.32 -9.91
C ASP A 171 14.32 -7.73 -11.08
N THR A 172 13.73 -6.75 -11.77
CA THR A 172 12.95 -7.00 -12.99
C THR A 172 13.83 -7.55 -14.12
N LEU A 173 15.02 -7.01 -14.32
CA LEU A 173 15.96 -7.48 -15.33
C LEU A 173 16.61 -8.82 -14.96
N SER A 174 16.86 -9.09 -13.68
CA SER A 174 17.49 -10.33 -13.23
C SER A 174 16.59 -11.56 -13.35
N THR A 175 15.27 -11.40 -13.29
CA THR A 175 14.32 -12.50 -13.58
C THR A 175 14.46 -12.99 -15.03
N TYR A 176 14.81 -12.11 -15.96
CA TYR A 176 15.12 -12.50 -17.35
C TYR A 176 16.48 -13.20 -17.48
N GLU A 177 17.43 -12.97 -16.60
CA GLU A 177 18.77 -13.55 -16.68
C GLU A 177 18.84 -15.02 -16.25
N ASN A 178 18.02 -15.44 -15.29
CA ASN A 178 17.96 -16.85 -14.86
C ASN A 178 17.35 -17.80 -15.91
N GLU A 179 16.56 -17.29 -16.85
CA GLU A 179 16.06 -18.02 -18.02
C GLU A 179 16.97 -17.89 -19.25
N LYS A 180 18.01 -17.04 -19.17
CA LYS A 180 18.81 -16.53 -20.27
C LYS A 180 19.58 -17.62 -21.04
N GLU A 181 20.26 -18.50 -20.35
CA GLU A 181 21.16 -19.46 -21.03
C GLU A 181 20.39 -20.45 -21.94
N LEU A 182 19.36 -21.09 -21.40
CA LEU A 182 18.53 -22.04 -22.14
C LEU A 182 17.73 -21.36 -23.26
N LEU A 183 17.19 -20.17 -22.97
CA LEU A 183 16.41 -19.40 -23.96
C LEU A 183 17.31 -18.86 -25.07
N THR A 184 18.48 -18.33 -24.74
CA THR A 184 19.47 -17.83 -25.72
C THR A 184 19.92 -18.93 -26.65
N GLU A 185 20.26 -20.12 -26.14
CA GLU A 185 20.67 -21.26 -26.96
C GLU A 185 19.52 -21.74 -27.87
N SER A 186 18.30 -21.77 -27.35
CA SER A 186 17.11 -22.11 -28.11
C SER A 186 16.84 -21.12 -29.24
N LEU A 187 16.89 -19.81 -28.94
CA LEU A 187 16.68 -18.75 -29.92
C LEU A 187 17.77 -18.74 -30.99
N ARG A 188 19.04 -18.92 -30.64
CA ARG A 188 20.15 -19.01 -31.61
C ARG A 188 19.97 -20.18 -32.55
N ARG A 189 19.60 -21.37 -32.07
CA ARG A 189 19.30 -22.54 -32.91
C ARG A 189 18.11 -22.28 -33.85
N GLN A 190 17.07 -21.64 -33.35
CA GLN A 190 15.90 -21.28 -34.14
C GLN A 190 16.25 -20.29 -35.24
N ILE A 191 17.00 -19.23 -34.93
CA ILE A 191 17.47 -18.24 -35.88
C ILE A 191 18.35 -18.92 -36.96
N GLU A 192 19.34 -19.72 -36.53
CA GLU A 192 20.26 -20.41 -37.45
C GLU A 192 19.52 -21.36 -38.40
N GLU A 193 18.51 -22.09 -37.91
CA GLU A 193 17.70 -23.00 -38.75
C GLU A 193 16.87 -22.23 -39.78
N LEU A 194 16.19 -21.16 -39.36
CA LEU A 194 15.34 -20.35 -40.24
C LEU A 194 16.16 -19.49 -41.20
N GLU A 195 17.33 -18.99 -40.82
CA GLU A 195 18.25 -18.28 -41.70
C GLU A 195 18.84 -19.18 -42.77
N ARG A 196 19.24 -20.41 -42.40
CA ARG A 196 19.71 -21.41 -43.36
C ARG A 196 18.64 -21.81 -44.37
N ALA A 197 17.39 -21.67 -44.02
CA ALA A 197 16.30 -21.94 -44.90
C ALA A 197 16.10 -20.87 -46.00
N GLU A 198 16.70 -19.68 -45.87
CA GLU A 198 16.62 -18.59 -46.85
C GLU A 198 15.18 -18.33 -47.34
N LEU A 199 14.27 -18.15 -46.39
CA LEU A 199 12.84 -17.99 -46.64
C LEU A 199 12.54 -16.75 -47.50
N LYS A 200 11.67 -16.88 -48.48
CA LYS A 200 11.21 -15.79 -49.37
C LYS A 200 9.69 -15.77 -49.36
N ALA A 201 9.10 -14.58 -49.16
CA ALA A 201 7.65 -14.44 -49.13
C ALA A 201 6.99 -14.85 -50.47
N GLY A 202 6.03 -15.76 -50.41
CA GLY A 202 5.30 -16.27 -51.57
C GLY A 202 5.97 -17.43 -52.32
N GLU A 203 7.13 -17.90 -51.83
CA GLU A 203 7.91 -18.95 -52.47
C GLU A 203 7.14 -20.28 -52.53
N GLU A 204 6.42 -20.66 -51.46
CA GLU A 204 5.65 -21.92 -51.46
C GLU A 204 4.55 -21.94 -52.50
N ALA A 205 3.85 -20.83 -52.71
CA ALA A 205 2.78 -20.72 -53.71
C ALA A 205 3.35 -20.86 -55.14
N GLU A 206 4.45 -20.15 -55.43
CA GLU A 206 5.12 -20.20 -56.73
C GLU A 206 5.65 -21.62 -57.04
N LEU A 207 6.32 -22.23 -56.05
CA LEU A 207 6.86 -23.58 -56.22
C LEU A 207 5.77 -24.65 -56.30
N THR A 208 4.65 -24.48 -55.60
CA THR A 208 3.52 -25.42 -55.69
C THR A 208 2.88 -25.37 -57.07
N GLU A 209 2.62 -24.17 -57.61
CA GLU A 209 2.09 -24.00 -58.97
C GLU A 209 3.04 -24.63 -60.01
N ARG A 210 4.34 -24.40 -59.86
CA ARG A 210 5.35 -24.98 -60.80
C ARG A 210 5.46 -26.49 -60.64
N SER A 211 5.41 -27.04 -59.41
CA SER A 211 5.40 -28.50 -59.19
C SER A 211 4.17 -29.16 -59.79
N ASP A 212 2.98 -28.56 -59.66
CA ASP A 212 1.75 -29.10 -60.22
C ASP A 212 1.78 -29.12 -61.76
N LEU A 213 2.35 -28.09 -62.39
CA LEU A 213 2.59 -28.07 -63.84
C LEU A 213 3.55 -29.20 -64.28
N LEU A 214 4.68 -29.34 -63.58
CA LEU A 214 5.67 -30.37 -63.87
C LEU A 214 5.14 -31.79 -63.63
N ARG A 215 4.36 -32.04 -62.59
CA ARG A 215 3.73 -33.33 -62.25
C ARG A 215 2.72 -33.76 -63.29
N ASN A 216 2.03 -32.84 -63.92
CA ASN A 216 1.09 -33.13 -65.01
C ASN A 216 1.76 -33.26 -66.35
N PHE A 217 3.05 -32.89 -66.46
CA PHE A 217 3.80 -32.89 -67.73
C PHE A 217 3.88 -34.27 -68.34
N GLU A 218 4.21 -35.34 -67.63
CA GLU A 218 4.32 -36.70 -68.13
C GLU A 218 3.00 -37.16 -68.78
N LYS A 219 1.87 -36.93 -68.11
CA LYS A 219 0.54 -37.26 -68.62
C LYS A 219 0.16 -36.42 -69.85
N LEU A 220 0.59 -35.13 -69.84
CA LEU A 220 0.34 -34.23 -70.97
C LEU A 220 1.19 -34.63 -72.15
N SER A 221 2.47 -34.97 -71.99
CA SER A 221 3.39 -35.45 -73.02
C SER A 221 2.89 -36.75 -73.62
N GLU A 222 2.53 -37.75 -72.81
CA GLU A 222 1.94 -39.01 -73.30
C GLU A 222 0.67 -38.77 -74.09
N ALA A 223 -0.22 -37.88 -73.62
CA ALA A 223 -1.46 -37.60 -74.37
C ALA A 223 -1.22 -36.90 -75.73
N VAL A 224 -0.26 -35.95 -75.76
CA VAL A 224 0.14 -35.22 -76.95
C VAL A 224 0.81 -36.18 -77.97
N ASP A 225 1.74 -37.04 -77.46
CA ASP A 225 2.41 -38.05 -78.32
C ASP A 225 1.42 -39.03 -78.88
N GLN A 226 0.50 -39.56 -78.07
CA GLN A 226 -0.56 -40.47 -78.58
C GLN A 226 -1.48 -39.81 -79.63
N ALA A 227 -1.86 -38.55 -79.35
CA ALA A 227 -2.70 -37.80 -80.29
C ALA A 227 -1.97 -37.51 -81.61
N TYR A 228 -0.70 -37.15 -81.58
CA TYR A 228 0.14 -36.93 -82.74
C TYR A 228 0.30 -38.22 -83.52
N ASP A 229 0.61 -39.34 -82.85
CA ASP A 229 0.75 -40.66 -83.51
C ASP A 229 -0.52 -41.11 -84.24
N LEU A 230 -1.67 -40.91 -83.62
CA LEU A 230 -2.97 -41.23 -84.20
C LEU A 230 -3.31 -40.32 -85.39
N LEU A 231 -2.88 -39.05 -85.37
CA LEU A 231 -3.17 -38.11 -86.45
C LEU A 231 -2.20 -38.21 -87.62
N ALA A 232 -0.89 -38.37 -87.40
CA ALA A 232 0.13 -38.32 -88.44
C ALA A 232 1.38 -39.17 -88.21
N GLY A 233 1.68 -39.65 -86.98
CA GLY A 233 2.97 -40.27 -86.58
C GLY A 233 3.13 -41.73 -87.04
N ARG A 234 2.07 -42.41 -87.49
CA ARG A 234 2.05 -43.83 -87.90
C ARG A 234 1.64 -44.02 -89.34
N ASP A 235 2.03 -45.14 -89.88
CA ASP A 235 1.62 -45.51 -91.24
C ASP A 235 0.09 -45.71 -91.38
N ASP A 236 -0.59 -46.04 -90.27
CA ASP A 236 -2.04 -46.20 -90.16
C ASP A 236 -2.72 -44.99 -89.56
N SER A 237 -2.08 -43.85 -89.58
CA SER A 237 -2.61 -42.60 -89.01
C SER A 237 -3.82 -42.08 -89.78
N ALA A 238 -4.63 -41.24 -89.10
CA ALA A 238 -5.82 -40.65 -89.69
C ALA A 238 -5.52 -39.88 -91.02
N SER A 239 -4.41 -39.14 -91.06
CA SER A 239 -3.99 -38.40 -92.24
C SER A 239 -3.51 -39.35 -93.40
N ALA A 240 -2.82 -40.43 -93.04
CA ALA A 240 -2.40 -41.44 -94.03
C ALA A 240 -3.61 -42.15 -94.60
N LEU A 241 -4.51 -42.67 -93.79
CA LEU A 241 -5.74 -43.34 -94.25
C LEU A 241 -6.67 -42.39 -95.01
N ALA A 242 -6.76 -41.13 -94.61
CA ALA A 242 -7.53 -40.13 -95.33
C ALA A 242 -6.87 -39.79 -96.72
N GLY A 243 -5.52 -39.82 -96.81
CA GLY A 243 -4.76 -39.66 -98.01
C GLY A 243 -4.99 -40.83 -99.01
N GLU A 244 -4.99 -42.06 -98.48
CA GLU A 244 -5.35 -43.24 -99.28
C GLU A 244 -6.80 -43.16 -99.80
N ALA A 245 -7.72 -42.78 -98.93
CA ALA A 245 -9.12 -42.59 -99.30
C ALA A 245 -9.27 -41.47 -100.31
N LEU A 246 -8.49 -40.39 -100.25
CA LEU A 246 -8.46 -39.32 -101.26
C LEU A 246 -8.10 -39.90 -102.68
N SER A 247 -7.04 -40.71 -102.73
CA SER A 247 -6.60 -41.33 -104.00
C SER A 247 -7.68 -42.22 -104.65
N GLU A 248 -8.39 -43.01 -103.82
CA GLU A 248 -9.49 -43.85 -104.28
C GLU A 248 -10.73 -43.04 -104.70
N VAL A 249 -11.04 -41.96 -103.95
CA VAL A 249 -12.14 -41.05 -104.27
C VAL A 249 -11.85 -40.25 -105.55
N GLU A 250 -10.62 -39.78 -105.82
CA GLU A 250 -10.17 -39.14 -107.03
C GLU A 250 -10.33 -40.09 -108.20
N ARG A 251 -9.92 -41.35 -108.02
CA ARG A 251 -10.11 -42.40 -109.08
C ARG A 251 -11.59 -42.64 -109.34
N ALA A 252 -12.44 -42.73 -108.31
CA ALA A 252 -13.88 -42.92 -108.46
C ALA A 252 -14.56 -41.73 -109.19
N ALA A 253 -14.16 -40.49 -108.82
CA ALA A 253 -14.67 -39.24 -109.39
C ALA A 253 -14.34 -39.12 -110.88
N SER A 254 -13.24 -39.76 -111.38
CA SER A 254 -12.90 -39.81 -112.81
C SER A 254 -13.88 -40.66 -113.61
N TYR A 255 -14.65 -41.57 -113.00
CA TYR A 255 -15.64 -42.45 -113.66
C TYR A 255 -17.09 -41.98 -113.45
N ALA A 256 -17.40 -41.16 -112.40
CA ALA A 256 -18.76 -40.73 -112.06
C ALA A 256 -18.82 -39.22 -111.75
N SER A 257 -19.48 -38.43 -112.62
CA SER A 257 -19.60 -36.96 -112.43
C SER A 257 -20.34 -36.56 -111.18
N GLU A 258 -21.16 -37.44 -110.58
CA GLU A 258 -21.89 -37.25 -109.32
C GLU A 258 -20.97 -37.19 -108.14
N LEU A 259 -19.75 -37.71 -108.24
CA LEU A 259 -18.73 -37.71 -107.18
C LEU A 259 -17.71 -36.55 -107.30
N ALA A 260 -17.84 -35.68 -108.29
CA ALA A 260 -16.85 -34.65 -108.63
C ALA A 260 -16.54 -33.67 -107.48
N SER A 261 -17.42 -33.48 -106.48
CA SER A 261 -17.19 -32.59 -105.29
C SER A 261 -16.54 -33.31 -104.13
N LEU A 262 -16.50 -34.64 -104.10
CA LEU A 262 -15.96 -35.42 -102.97
C LEU A 262 -14.43 -35.30 -102.80
N PRO A 263 -13.61 -35.30 -103.87
CA PRO A 263 -12.17 -35.14 -103.71
C PRO A 263 -11.76 -33.89 -102.94
N GLU A 264 -12.36 -32.76 -103.26
CA GLU A 264 -12.04 -31.50 -102.49
C GLU A 264 -12.46 -31.56 -101.03
N ALA A 265 -13.60 -32.20 -100.69
CA ALA A 265 -14.03 -32.38 -99.32
C ALA A 265 -13.06 -33.28 -98.51
N VAL A 266 -12.62 -34.42 -99.12
CA VAL A 266 -11.65 -35.31 -98.45
C VAL A 266 -10.27 -34.67 -98.40
N LYS A 267 -9.85 -33.95 -99.44
CA LYS A 267 -8.58 -33.20 -99.43
C LYS A 267 -8.55 -32.12 -98.30
N SER A 268 -9.65 -31.39 -98.09
CA SER A 268 -9.79 -30.45 -97.02
C SER A 268 -9.67 -31.13 -95.64
N ALA A 269 -10.25 -32.33 -95.48
CA ALA A 269 -10.12 -33.11 -94.25
C ALA A 269 -8.66 -33.56 -93.99
N VAL A 270 -7.94 -34.02 -95.08
CA VAL A 270 -6.50 -34.35 -94.93
C VAL A 270 -5.68 -33.17 -94.44
N PHE A 271 -5.87 -32.01 -95.06
CA PHE A 271 -5.15 -30.79 -94.57
C PHE A 271 -5.49 -30.42 -93.15
N THR A 272 -6.75 -30.54 -92.74
CA THR A 272 -7.15 -30.24 -91.35
C THR A 272 -6.50 -31.21 -90.36
N LEU A 273 -6.37 -32.50 -90.68
CA LEU A 273 -5.69 -33.48 -89.83
C LEU A 273 -4.18 -33.23 -89.77
N GLN A 274 -3.55 -32.84 -90.91
CA GLN A 274 -2.14 -32.45 -90.89
C GLN A 274 -1.85 -31.21 -90.12
N ASP A 275 -2.68 -30.17 -90.18
CA ASP A 275 -2.56 -28.91 -89.46
C ASP A 275 -2.69 -29.14 -87.96
N ALA A 276 -3.66 -30.00 -87.56
CA ALA A 276 -3.80 -30.39 -86.12
C ALA A 276 -2.57 -31.18 -85.65
N ALA A 277 -2.01 -32.05 -86.43
CA ALA A 277 -0.82 -32.81 -86.10
C ALA A 277 0.43 -31.91 -86.00
N GLU A 278 0.56 -30.90 -86.87
CA GLU A 278 1.63 -29.92 -86.79
C GLU A 278 1.53 -29.09 -85.55
N THR A 279 0.35 -28.65 -85.16
CA THR A 279 0.09 -27.92 -83.88
C THR A 279 0.50 -28.74 -82.66
N LEU A 280 0.16 -30.07 -82.67
CA LEU A 280 0.57 -30.95 -81.55
C LEU A 280 2.09 -31.17 -81.52
N ARG A 281 2.73 -31.29 -82.66
CA ARG A 281 4.19 -31.44 -82.79
C ARG A 281 4.90 -30.19 -82.25
N ASP A 282 4.48 -29.01 -82.73
CA ASP A 282 5.08 -27.76 -82.32
C ASP A 282 4.89 -27.51 -80.79
N PHE A 283 3.74 -27.88 -80.22
CA PHE A 283 3.48 -27.87 -78.80
C PHE A 283 4.42 -28.83 -78.03
N ARG A 284 4.56 -30.08 -78.51
CA ARG A 284 5.47 -31.08 -77.93
C ARG A 284 6.92 -30.63 -77.95
N ASP A 285 7.40 -30.09 -79.06
CA ASP A 285 8.78 -29.63 -79.22
C ASP A 285 9.08 -28.38 -78.44
N GLY A 286 8.05 -27.63 -77.97
CA GLY A 286 8.13 -26.51 -77.06
C GLY A 286 8.03 -26.90 -75.56
N LEU A 287 7.74 -28.15 -75.27
CA LEU A 287 7.69 -28.67 -73.93
C LEU A 287 9.11 -28.97 -73.39
N ASP A 288 9.65 -28.13 -72.47
CA ASP A 288 10.93 -28.35 -71.82
C ASP A 288 10.70 -28.89 -70.39
N PHE A 289 11.04 -30.14 -70.14
CA PHE A 289 10.94 -30.81 -68.87
C PHE A 289 12.33 -31.18 -68.37
N SER A 290 12.62 -30.78 -67.07
CA SER A 290 13.84 -31.16 -66.41
C SER A 290 13.51 -31.90 -65.10
N ASP A 291 13.84 -33.19 -65.04
CA ASP A 291 13.75 -34.02 -63.85
C ASP A 291 14.53 -33.36 -62.69
N GLU A 292 15.67 -32.74 -62.94
CA GLU A 292 16.48 -32.06 -61.98
C GLU A 292 15.79 -30.79 -61.41
N GLU A 293 14.99 -30.09 -62.22
CA GLU A 293 14.19 -28.95 -61.79
C GLU A 293 13.04 -29.42 -60.85
N PHE A 294 12.34 -30.48 -61.26
CA PHE A 294 11.26 -31.06 -60.49
C PHE A 294 11.76 -31.53 -59.07
N ASP A 295 12.84 -32.31 -59.06
CA ASP A 295 13.45 -32.78 -57.79
C ASP A 295 13.91 -31.64 -56.89
N ARG A 296 14.45 -30.57 -57.47
CA ARG A 296 14.83 -29.37 -56.68
C ARG A 296 13.61 -28.69 -56.04
N ILE A 297 12.53 -28.54 -56.81
CA ILE A 297 11.29 -27.94 -56.35
C ILE A 297 10.65 -28.79 -55.23
N GLU A 298 10.51 -30.11 -55.42
CA GLU A 298 9.96 -31.02 -54.43
C GLU A 298 10.81 -31.06 -53.14
N THR A 299 12.12 -31.04 -53.29
CA THR A 299 13.04 -30.95 -52.12
C THR A 299 12.84 -29.64 -51.36
N ARG A 300 12.69 -28.53 -52.08
CA ARG A 300 12.46 -27.22 -51.49
C ARG A 300 11.10 -27.11 -50.78
N LEU A 301 10.03 -27.58 -51.43
CA LEU A 301 8.69 -27.66 -50.85
C LEU A 301 8.66 -28.56 -49.61
N SER A 302 9.36 -29.69 -49.63
CA SER A 302 9.49 -30.59 -48.49
C SER A 302 10.18 -29.90 -47.29
N LEU A 303 11.19 -29.07 -47.53
CA LEU A 303 11.85 -28.28 -46.51
C LEU A 303 10.90 -27.24 -45.88
N LEU A 304 10.20 -26.45 -46.70
CA LEU A 304 9.25 -25.42 -46.24
C LEU A 304 8.13 -26.06 -45.42
N ARG A 305 7.46 -27.10 -45.91
CA ARG A 305 6.39 -27.82 -45.18
C ARG A 305 6.86 -28.51 -43.91
N ARG A 306 8.15 -28.92 -43.83
CA ARG A 306 8.74 -29.44 -42.60
C ARG A 306 8.91 -28.34 -41.56
N LEU A 307 9.36 -27.15 -41.95
CA LEU A 307 9.51 -25.99 -41.09
C LEU A 307 8.15 -25.49 -40.61
N GLU A 308 7.17 -25.37 -41.48
CA GLU A 308 5.81 -24.98 -41.15
C GLU A 308 5.18 -25.89 -40.08
N ARG A 309 5.32 -27.21 -40.27
CA ARG A 309 4.87 -28.20 -39.29
C ARG A 309 5.62 -28.07 -37.95
N LYS A 310 6.93 -27.83 -38.01
CA LYS A 310 7.74 -27.70 -36.81
C LYS A 310 7.38 -26.46 -35.98
N TYR A 311 7.12 -25.34 -36.66
CA TYR A 311 6.80 -24.07 -36.01
C TYR A 311 5.29 -23.81 -35.93
N ASN A 312 4.46 -24.72 -36.48
CA ASN A 312 3.00 -24.67 -36.52
C ASN A 312 2.47 -23.35 -37.08
N THR A 313 3.03 -22.93 -38.20
CA THR A 313 2.70 -21.67 -38.89
C THR A 313 2.91 -21.84 -40.38
N ASP A 314 2.47 -20.88 -41.18
CA ASP A 314 2.72 -20.80 -42.63
C ASP A 314 4.05 -20.11 -42.94
N GLU A 315 4.41 -20.02 -44.24
CA GLU A 315 5.64 -19.37 -44.71
C GLU A 315 5.80 -17.93 -44.17
N ALA A 316 4.74 -17.13 -44.19
CA ALA A 316 4.77 -15.75 -43.68
C ALA A 316 5.04 -15.75 -42.20
N GLY A 317 4.38 -16.61 -41.45
CA GLY A 317 4.60 -16.76 -40.00
C GLY A 317 5.98 -17.33 -39.65
N LEU A 318 6.66 -18.07 -40.54
CA LEU A 318 8.07 -18.46 -40.33
C LEU A 318 9.00 -17.24 -40.39
N ILE A 319 8.73 -16.30 -41.30
CA ILE A 319 9.49 -15.03 -41.41
C ILE A 319 9.26 -14.18 -40.17
N ASP A 320 8.00 -14.03 -39.72
CA ASP A 320 7.64 -13.31 -38.50
C ASP A 320 8.30 -13.96 -37.26
N THR A 321 8.34 -15.28 -37.23
CA THR A 321 8.99 -16.06 -36.15
C THR A 321 10.50 -15.78 -36.11
N LEU A 322 11.16 -15.69 -37.27
CA LEU A 322 12.58 -15.34 -37.34
C LEU A 322 12.84 -13.91 -36.80
N GLU A 323 12.03 -12.94 -37.23
CA GLU A 323 12.15 -11.55 -36.73
C GLU A 323 11.88 -11.45 -35.25
N ALA A 324 10.85 -12.11 -34.74
CA ALA A 324 10.54 -12.16 -33.33
C ALA A 324 11.66 -12.79 -32.51
N ALA A 325 12.27 -13.88 -33.01
CA ALA A 325 13.40 -14.53 -32.35
C ALA A 325 14.64 -13.63 -32.31
N ARG A 326 14.96 -12.91 -33.39
CA ARG A 326 16.06 -11.92 -33.42
C ARG A 326 15.83 -10.78 -32.42
N ASN A 327 14.66 -10.17 -32.47
CA ASN A 327 14.30 -9.09 -31.54
C ASN A 327 14.39 -9.55 -30.08
N ARG A 328 14.00 -10.78 -29.80
CA ARG A 328 14.08 -11.33 -28.44
C ARG A 328 15.52 -11.59 -28.00
N LEU A 329 16.37 -12.08 -28.90
CA LEU A 329 17.78 -12.30 -28.61
C LEU A 329 18.51 -10.97 -28.33
N ASP A 330 18.26 -9.93 -29.15
CA ASP A 330 18.81 -8.60 -28.95
C ASP A 330 18.41 -8.00 -27.59
N GLN A 331 17.14 -8.15 -27.19
CA GLN A 331 16.67 -7.72 -25.86
C GLN A 331 17.42 -8.42 -24.73
N ILE A 332 17.70 -9.71 -24.86
CA ILE A 332 18.42 -10.51 -23.87
C ILE A 332 19.89 -10.09 -23.79
N GLU A 333 20.57 -9.87 -24.91
CA GLU A 333 21.98 -9.43 -24.94
C GLU A 333 22.16 -8.01 -24.38
N TYR A 334 21.23 -7.09 -24.70
CA TYR A 334 21.23 -5.73 -24.16
C TYR A 334 20.97 -5.68 -22.65
N ALA A 335 20.18 -6.63 -22.11
CA ALA A 335 19.90 -6.73 -20.69
C ALA A 335 21.14 -6.99 -19.82
N GLY A 336 22.11 -7.76 -20.29
CA GLY A 336 23.35 -8.06 -19.58
C GLY A 336 24.22 -6.82 -19.37
N ASP A 337 24.44 -6.01 -20.41
CA ASP A 337 25.17 -4.75 -20.34
C ASP A 337 24.44 -3.72 -19.47
N ARG A 338 23.12 -3.70 -19.55
CA ARG A 338 22.28 -2.83 -18.72
C ARG A 338 22.39 -3.20 -17.25
N LEU A 339 22.40 -4.50 -16.93
CA LEU A 339 22.50 -5.01 -15.56
C LEU A 339 23.83 -4.62 -14.91
N GLN A 340 24.94 -4.72 -15.62
CA GLN A 340 26.25 -4.30 -15.13
C GLN A 340 26.32 -2.79 -14.86
N LYS A 341 25.77 -1.96 -15.78
CA LYS A 341 25.64 -0.51 -15.57
C LYS A 341 24.75 -0.21 -14.37
N LEU A 342 23.64 -0.92 -14.23
CA LEU A 342 22.70 -0.75 -13.13
C LEU A 342 23.32 -1.10 -11.78
N GLN A 343 24.13 -2.15 -11.70
CA GLN A 343 24.86 -2.51 -10.47
C GLN A 343 25.80 -1.37 -10.02
N SER A 344 26.51 -0.75 -10.94
CA SER A 344 27.38 0.39 -10.62
C SER A 344 26.57 1.62 -10.15
N LEU A 345 25.40 1.87 -10.75
CA LEU A 345 24.50 2.95 -10.32
C LEU A 345 23.91 2.68 -8.94
N ILE A 346 23.49 1.44 -8.67
CA ILE A 346 22.99 1.01 -7.35
C ILE A 346 24.05 1.22 -6.27
N GLN A 347 25.30 0.83 -6.54
CA GLN A 347 26.39 1.02 -5.58
C GLN A 347 26.63 2.50 -5.29
N LYS A 348 26.68 3.34 -6.31
CA LYS A 348 26.83 4.79 -6.14
C LYS A 348 25.64 5.40 -5.38
N GLN A 349 24.42 4.99 -5.71
CA GLN A 349 23.22 5.47 -5.03
C GLN A 349 23.16 4.98 -3.57
N ALA A 350 23.62 3.76 -3.29
CA ALA A 350 23.72 3.24 -1.93
C ALA A 350 24.70 4.06 -1.07
N GLU A 351 25.84 4.50 -1.65
CA GLU A 351 26.78 5.38 -0.97
C GLU A 351 26.17 6.75 -0.64
N GLN A 352 25.40 7.32 -1.57
CA GLN A 352 24.70 8.59 -1.34
C GLN A 352 23.62 8.43 -0.26
N THR A 353 22.83 7.36 -0.33
CA THR A 353 21.81 7.05 0.69
C THR A 353 22.44 6.85 2.06
N ARG A 354 23.61 6.17 2.14
CA ARG A 354 24.36 5.97 3.40
C ARG A 354 24.88 7.28 3.97
N ALA A 355 25.33 8.19 3.13
CA ALA A 355 25.78 9.51 3.56
C ALA A 355 24.65 10.34 4.17
N GLU A 356 23.46 10.33 3.55
CA GLU A 356 22.28 11.02 4.11
C GLU A 356 21.77 10.31 5.38
N ALA A 357 21.81 8.97 5.42
CA ALA A 357 21.49 8.21 6.64
C ALA A 357 22.40 8.59 7.82
N ALA A 358 23.71 8.73 7.58
CA ALA A 358 24.65 9.14 8.63
C ALA A 358 24.35 10.55 9.16
N LYS A 359 23.96 11.50 8.31
CA LYS A 359 23.52 12.84 8.74
C LYS A 359 22.28 12.78 9.61
N LEU A 360 21.29 11.97 9.21
CA LEU A 360 20.06 11.76 9.97
C LEU A 360 20.37 11.11 11.32
N THR A 361 21.25 10.09 11.37
CA THR A 361 21.71 9.46 12.62
C THR A 361 22.36 10.48 13.55
N GLN A 362 23.22 11.37 13.05
CA GLN A 362 23.85 12.40 13.85
C GLN A 362 22.85 13.42 14.39
N ALA A 363 21.88 13.82 13.57
CA ALA A 363 20.79 14.70 14.03
C ALA A 363 19.96 14.02 15.13
N ARG A 364 19.64 12.72 14.99
CA ARG A 364 18.98 11.92 16.02
C ARG A 364 19.78 11.83 17.32
N GLN A 365 21.07 11.63 17.26
CA GLN A 365 21.95 11.62 18.45
C GLN A 365 21.92 12.97 19.18
N THR A 366 21.90 14.08 18.44
CA THR A 366 21.78 15.42 19.02
C THR A 366 20.42 15.63 19.69
N ALA A 367 19.35 15.21 19.01
CA ALA A 367 17.99 15.25 19.55
C ALA A 367 17.85 14.34 20.78
N ALA A 368 18.42 13.14 20.77
CA ALA A 368 18.43 12.19 21.88
C ALA A 368 19.07 12.80 23.14
N ALA A 369 20.25 13.40 23.00
CA ALA A 369 20.91 14.05 24.14
C ALA A 369 20.13 15.26 24.70
N ALA A 370 19.37 15.96 23.87
CA ALA A 370 18.47 17.03 24.32
C ALA A 370 17.24 16.46 25.02
N LEU A 371 16.64 15.41 24.48
CA LEU A 371 15.49 14.71 25.05
C LEU A 371 15.82 14.13 26.42
N GLU A 372 16.95 13.43 26.56
CA GLU A 372 17.41 12.87 27.81
C GLU A 372 17.49 13.94 28.91
N ARG A 373 18.13 15.07 28.63
CA ARG A 373 18.26 16.18 29.57
C ARG A 373 16.92 16.77 29.99
N GLN A 374 15.99 16.94 29.02
CA GLN A 374 14.69 17.52 29.35
C GLN A 374 13.84 16.55 30.18
N VAL A 375 13.81 15.26 29.80
CA VAL A 375 13.06 14.24 30.55
C VAL A 375 13.61 14.09 31.97
N GLU A 376 14.93 14.04 32.16
CA GLU A 376 15.54 13.98 33.51
C GLU A 376 15.25 15.22 34.33
N CYS A 377 15.18 16.40 33.72
CA CYS A 377 14.76 17.63 34.42
C CYS A 377 13.32 17.51 34.91
N GLU A 378 12.39 17.09 34.04
CA GLU A 378 10.99 16.88 34.41
C GLU A 378 10.82 15.82 35.52
N LEU A 379 11.57 14.72 35.45
CA LEU A 379 11.55 13.67 36.49
C LEU A 379 12.05 14.14 37.84
N ARG A 380 13.10 14.97 37.88
CA ARG A 380 13.58 15.59 39.15
C ARG A 380 12.50 16.46 39.78
N GLU A 381 11.80 17.25 38.95
CA GLU A 381 10.70 18.09 39.46
C GLU A 381 9.51 17.26 39.97
N LEU A 382 9.31 16.05 39.44
CA LEU A 382 8.31 15.08 39.89
C LEU A 382 8.79 14.23 41.08
N SER A 383 9.83 14.68 41.80
CA SER A 383 10.42 14.00 42.98
C SER A 383 11.03 12.63 42.66
N MET A 384 11.57 12.48 41.46
CA MET A 384 12.27 11.27 41.00
C MET A 384 13.73 11.57 40.60
N PRO A 385 14.59 12.08 41.48
CA PRO A 385 15.93 12.57 41.12
C PRO A 385 16.92 11.45 40.76
N SER A 386 16.63 10.20 41.13
CA SER A 386 17.50 9.04 40.87
C SER A 386 17.23 8.37 39.54
N VAL A 387 16.14 8.72 38.88
CA VAL A 387 15.76 8.13 37.60
C VAL A 387 16.68 8.62 36.50
N ARG A 388 17.14 7.69 35.67
CA ARG A 388 17.90 7.98 34.46
C ARG A 388 17.10 7.58 33.24
N PHE A 389 17.07 8.43 32.24
CA PHE A 389 16.46 8.17 30.95
C PHE A 389 17.53 8.17 29.86
N HIS A 390 17.50 7.19 28.98
CA HIS A 390 18.47 7.05 27.91
C HIS A 390 17.79 6.66 26.60
N VAL A 391 18.24 7.28 25.51
CA VAL A 391 17.79 7.00 24.14
C VAL A 391 18.85 6.17 23.43
N GLU A 392 18.65 4.87 23.39
CA GLU A 392 19.53 3.96 22.66
C GLU A 392 19.27 4.08 21.17
N ILE A 393 20.32 4.39 20.40
CA ILE A 393 20.30 4.44 18.93
C ILE A 393 21.27 3.38 18.42
N THR A 394 20.74 2.36 17.73
CA THR A 394 21.53 1.27 17.16
C THR A 394 21.30 1.17 15.66
N PRO A 395 22.34 0.85 14.87
CA PRO A 395 22.17 0.67 13.44
C PRO A 395 21.24 -0.50 13.14
N LEU A 396 20.45 -0.38 12.07
CA LEU A 396 19.65 -1.48 11.55
C LEU A 396 20.60 -2.58 11.03
N GLY A 397 20.30 -3.83 11.38
CA GLY A 397 21.02 -5.00 10.88
C GLY A 397 20.64 -5.31 9.42
N GLY A 398 21.54 -6.06 8.73
CA GLY A 398 21.33 -6.51 7.37
C GLY A 398 22.03 -5.65 6.32
N ASP A 399 22.05 -6.13 5.08
CA ASP A 399 22.58 -5.41 3.93
C ASP A 399 21.40 -5.04 3.00
N PRO A 400 21.21 -3.77 2.68
CA PRO A 400 22.08 -2.60 2.97
C PRO A 400 21.79 -1.88 4.29
N GLY A 401 20.88 -2.38 5.14
CA GLY A 401 20.52 -1.76 6.43
C GLY A 401 19.71 -0.46 6.31
N PHE A 402 18.97 -0.30 5.21
CA PHE A 402 18.15 0.88 4.93
C PHE A 402 16.66 0.56 5.01
N GLN A 403 15.89 1.49 5.60
CA GLN A 403 14.43 1.50 5.61
C GLN A 403 13.91 2.89 5.25
N ALA A 404 12.62 2.99 4.96
CA ALA A 404 11.97 4.29 4.66
C ALA A 404 12.11 5.31 5.80
N THR A 405 12.39 4.84 7.00
CA THR A 405 12.57 5.63 8.23
C THR A 405 14.04 5.92 8.58
N GLY A 406 15.00 5.51 7.77
CA GLY A 406 16.42 5.68 8.04
C GLY A 406 17.17 4.38 8.20
N ALA A 407 18.35 4.45 8.83
CA ALA A 407 19.23 3.31 9.11
C ALA A 407 19.33 2.98 10.62
N ASP A 408 18.49 3.59 11.45
CA ASP A 408 18.56 3.47 12.90
C ASP A 408 17.36 2.75 13.49
N ASN A 409 17.62 2.01 14.56
CA ASN A 409 16.63 1.54 15.51
C ASN A 409 16.76 2.36 16.80
N VAL A 410 15.65 2.90 17.29
CA VAL A 410 15.62 3.76 18.48
C VAL A 410 14.81 3.11 19.59
N ARG A 411 15.35 3.10 20.81
CA ARG A 411 14.66 2.61 22.01
C ARG A 411 14.83 3.59 23.17
N PHE A 412 13.76 3.81 23.91
CA PHE A 412 13.78 4.55 25.15
C PHE A 412 13.99 3.57 26.31
N LEU A 413 15.05 3.78 27.04
CA LEU A 413 15.44 2.99 28.20
C LEU A 413 15.39 3.85 29.45
N ILE A 414 15.09 3.22 30.58
CA ILE A 414 15.00 3.92 31.85
C ILE A 414 15.57 3.05 32.97
N SER A 415 16.11 3.70 33.99
CA SER A 415 16.47 3.09 35.27
C SER A 415 15.77 3.86 36.40
N ALA A 416 14.95 3.20 37.19
CA ALA A 416 14.18 3.82 38.26
C ALA A 416 15.05 4.17 39.50
N ASN A 417 16.10 3.39 39.78
CA ASN A 417 16.94 3.51 40.94
C ASN A 417 18.42 3.63 40.61
N THR A 418 19.15 4.32 41.47
CA THR A 418 20.62 4.44 41.34
C THR A 418 21.28 3.06 41.44
N GLY A 419 22.03 2.67 40.39
CA GLY A 419 22.74 1.38 40.35
C GLY A 419 22.00 0.25 39.64
N GLU A 420 20.74 0.45 39.26
CA GLU A 420 20.01 -0.48 38.40
C GLU A 420 20.42 -0.32 36.92
N ALA A 421 20.39 -1.42 36.21
CA ALA A 421 20.64 -1.40 34.77
C ALA A 421 19.47 -0.69 34.03
N LEU A 422 19.81 0.01 32.93
CA LEU A 422 18.81 0.55 32.03
C LEU A 422 17.94 -0.58 31.44
N GLY A 423 16.64 -0.40 31.52
CA GLY A 423 15.66 -1.36 31.03
C GLY A 423 14.56 -0.69 30.22
N ARG A 424 13.69 -1.50 29.64
CA ARG A 424 12.52 -1.00 28.90
C ARG A 424 11.54 -0.32 29.85
N ILE A 425 10.95 0.79 29.43
CA ILE A 425 9.95 1.52 30.23
C ILE A 425 8.77 0.60 30.62
N SER A 426 8.38 -0.30 29.72
CA SER A 426 7.29 -1.27 29.95
C SER A 426 7.55 -2.29 31.06
N LYS A 427 8.80 -2.39 31.57
CA LYS A 427 9.19 -3.33 32.63
C LYS A 427 9.28 -2.67 34.02
N ILE A 428 8.90 -1.41 34.15
CA ILE A 428 8.88 -0.72 35.44
C ILE A 428 7.78 -1.34 36.30
N ALA A 429 8.15 -1.75 37.53
CA ALA A 429 7.29 -2.57 38.38
C ALA A 429 6.22 -1.74 39.15
N SER A 430 6.40 -0.42 39.30
CA SER A 430 5.50 0.45 40.08
C SER A 430 4.59 1.28 39.16
N GLY A 431 3.27 1.12 39.29
CA GLY A 431 2.29 1.89 38.51
C GLY A 431 2.44 3.41 38.72
N GLY A 432 2.64 3.88 39.98
CA GLY A 432 2.82 5.30 40.26
C GLY A 432 4.12 5.89 39.70
N GLU A 433 5.22 5.11 39.64
CA GLU A 433 6.46 5.52 38.98
C GLU A 433 6.26 5.63 37.48
N LEU A 434 5.62 4.64 36.90
CA LEU A 434 5.31 4.64 35.46
C LEU A 434 4.44 5.86 35.09
N SER A 435 3.39 6.16 35.86
CA SER A 435 2.51 7.31 35.59
C SER A 435 3.28 8.65 35.66
N ARG A 436 4.21 8.82 36.60
CA ARG A 436 5.05 10.03 36.67
C ARG A 436 6.05 10.12 35.52
N ILE A 437 6.66 9.00 35.13
CA ILE A 437 7.54 8.94 33.94
C ILE A 437 6.77 9.30 32.69
N MET A 438 5.56 8.76 32.56
CA MET A 438 4.68 9.09 31.43
C MET A 438 4.31 10.57 31.43
N LEU A 439 3.98 11.15 32.58
CA LEU A 439 3.72 12.58 32.68
C LEU A 439 4.94 13.43 32.30
N ALA A 440 6.15 13.06 32.75
CA ALA A 440 7.38 13.75 32.36
C ALA A 440 7.62 13.70 30.85
N LEU A 441 7.51 12.53 30.26
CA LEU A 441 7.64 12.34 28.81
C LEU A 441 6.60 13.16 28.04
N LYS A 442 5.34 13.12 28.48
CA LYS A 442 4.26 13.88 27.85
C LYS A 442 4.45 15.40 27.97
N ASN A 443 4.93 15.89 29.09
CA ASN A 443 5.27 17.31 29.21
C ASN A 443 6.36 17.73 28.21
N VAL A 444 7.36 16.87 27.95
CA VAL A 444 8.43 17.14 26.99
C VAL A 444 7.92 17.10 25.56
N PHE A 445 7.03 16.17 25.24
CA PHE A 445 6.48 16.03 23.90
C PHE A 445 5.31 16.96 23.59
N ALA A 446 4.57 17.43 24.62
CA ALA A 446 3.33 18.18 24.46
C ALA A 446 3.47 19.50 23.69
N GLU A 447 4.58 20.21 23.86
CA GLU A 447 4.86 21.45 23.11
C GLU A 447 4.97 21.22 21.60
N ARG A 448 5.16 19.96 21.18
CA ARG A 448 5.38 19.53 19.80
C ARG A 448 4.34 18.52 19.31
N ASP A 449 3.36 18.23 20.15
CA ASP A 449 2.24 17.34 19.84
C ASP A 449 1.09 18.16 19.26
N ASP A 450 0.50 17.73 18.13
CA ASP A 450 -0.61 18.44 17.48
C ASP A 450 -1.97 18.10 18.10
N VAL A 451 -2.04 17.10 18.99
CA VAL A 451 -3.29 16.70 19.65
C VAL A 451 -3.74 17.78 20.64
N PRO A 452 -4.95 18.33 20.47
CA PRO A 452 -5.40 19.48 21.26
C PRO A 452 -5.84 19.14 22.68
N SER A 453 -6.23 17.89 22.95
CA SER A 453 -6.79 17.47 24.25
C SER A 453 -6.08 16.25 24.81
N MET A 454 -5.85 16.23 26.13
CA MET A 454 -5.21 15.13 26.84
C MET A 454 -6.00 14.74 28.08
N VAL A 455 -6.13 13.44 28.33
CA VAL A 455 -6.76 12.87 29.54
C VAL A 455 -5.69 12.17 30.35
N PHE A 456 -5.64 12.49 31.64
CA PHE A 456 -4.77 11.82 32.63
C PHE A 456 -5.62 11.10 33.68
N ASP A 457 -5.54 9.78 33.70
CA ASP A 457 -6.13 8.93 34.71
C ASP A 457 -5.03 8.33 35.59
N GLU A 458 -5.31 8.16 36.88
CA GLU A 458 -4.38 7.58 37.87
C GLU A 458 -2.99 8.24 37.95
N VAL A 459 -2.84 9.48 37.50
CA VAL A 459 -1.55 10.21 37.55
C VAL A 459 -1.07 10.45 39.00
N ASP A 460 -1.98 10.36 39.94
CA ASP A 460 -1.80 10.50 41.39
C ASP A 460 -1.57 9.15 42.12
N ALA A 461 -1.54 8.02 41.41
CA ALA A 461 -1.30 6.71 41.98
C ALA A 461 0.09 6.65 42.67
N GLY A 462 0.11 6.35 43.99
CA GLY A 462 1.33 6.30 44.79
C GLY A 462 2.02 7.64 45.03
N VAL A 463 1.33 8.76 44.82
CA VAL A 463 1.83 10.12 45.03
C VAL A 463 1.16 10.75 46.25
N SER A 464 1.90 11.55 47.04
CA SER A 464 1.35 12.31 48.16
C SER A 464 2.15 13.58 48.42
N GLY A 465 1.58 14.50 49.22
CA GLY A 465 2.26 15.70 49.72
C GLY A 465 2.87 16.57 48.60
N VAL A 466 4.16 16.84 48.70
CA VAL A 466 4.89 17.74 47.79
C VAL A 466 4.91 17.19 46.36
N ALA A 467 5.01 15.87 46.19
CA ALA A 467 4.99 15.26 44.85
C ALA A 467 3.63 15.45 44.14
N ALA A 468 2.51 15.34 44.87
CA ALA A 468 1.18 15.62 44.36
C ALA A 468 1.02 17.10 43.92
N GLN A 469 1.57 18.01 44.70
CA GLN A 469 1.58 19.43 44.33
C GLN A 469 2.34 19.65 43.00
N ARG A 470 3.53 19.04 42.84
CA ARG A 470 4.33 19.14 41.61
C ARG A 470 3.61 18.56 40.40
N VAL A 471 2.90 17.43 40.56
CA VAL A 471 2.04 16.86 39.50
C VAL A 471 0.98 17.88 39.10
N GLY A 472 0.26 18.48 40.06
CA GLY A 472 -0.75 19.51 39.78
C GLY A 472 -0.16 20.74 39.06
N GLU A 473 1.01 21.20 39.47
CA GLU A 473 1.74 22.29 38.83
C GLU A 473 2.11 21.97 37.38
N LYS A 474 2.54 20.72 37.09
CA LYS A 474 2.86 20.26 35.73
C LYS A 474 1.64 20.15 34.82
N LEU A 475 0.53 19.60 35.36
CA LEU A 475 -0.74 19.55 34.64
C LEU A 475 -1.25 20.96 34.31
N SER A 476 -1.12 21.90 35.29
CA SER A 476 -1.47 23.30 35.08
C SER A 476 -0.57 24.00 34.04
N LYS A 477 0.72 23.62 33.95
CA LYS A 477 1.62 24.11 32.92
C LYS A 477 1.19 23.63 31.53
N LEU A 478 0.90 22.34 31.39
CA LEU A 478 0.46 21.72 30.16
C LEU A 478 -0.86 22.32 29.67
N SER A 479 -1.75 22.66 30.61
CA SER A 479 -3.07 23.20 30.31
C SER A 479 -3.08 24.62 29.70
N VAL A 480 -1.96 25.31 29.65
CA VAL A 480 -1.83 26.63 29.01
C VAL A 480 -1.97 26.49 27.50
N THR A 481 -1.41 25.43 26.91
CA THR A 481 -1.39 25.20 25.47
C THR A 481 -2.36 24.11 25.01
N LYS A 482 -2.78 23.22 25.92
CA LYS A 482 -3.63 22.07 25.65
C LYS A 482 -4.85 22.07 26.55
N GLN A 483 -5.93 21.47 26.14
CA GLN A 483 -6.99 21.08 27.06
C GLN A 483 -6.54 19.85 27.83
N VAL A 484 -6.51 19.92 29.14
CA VAL A 484 -6.14 18.80 30.01
C VAL A 484 -7.35 18.39 30.83
N ILE A 485 -7.67 17.11 30.81
CA ILE A 485 -8.71 16.49 31.63
C ILE A 485 -7.98 15.54 32.57
N CYS A 486 -8.13 15.73 33.89
CA CYS A 486 -7.47 14.88 34.86
C CYS A 486 -8.46 14.37 35.90
N ILE A 487 -8.40 13.06 36.13
CA ILE A 487 -9.16 12.39 37.18
C ILE A 487 -8.25 12.20 38.39
N THR A 488 -8.66 12.67 39.55
CA THR A 488 -7.82 12.63 40.74
C THR A 488 -8.63 12.54 42.04
N HIS A 489 -8.02 11.94 43.06
CA HIS A 489 -8.53 11.93 44.41
C HIS A 489 -7.68 12.80 45.36
N LEU A 490 -6.64 13.49 44.85
CA LEU A 490 -5.73 14.30 45.64
C LEU A 490 -6.13 15.78 45.65
N PRO A 491 -6.30 16.39 46.83
CA PRO A 491 -6.70 17.80 46.97
C PRO A 491 -5.68 18.76 46.35
N GLN A 492 -4.38 18.42 46.35
CA GLN A 492 -3.31 19.25 45.78
C GLN A 492 -3.45 19.41 44.26
N ILE A 493 -3.85 18.35 43.59
CA ILE A 493 -4.08 18.37 42.12
C ILE A 493 -5.42 19.04 41.84
N ALA A 494 -6.46 18.71 42.61
CA ALA A 494 -7.81 19.26 42.44
C ALA A 494 -7.83 20.80 42.63
N ALA A 495 -7.02 21.33 43.50
CA ALA A 495 -6.90 22.79 43.71
C ALA A 495 -6.39 23.54 42.47
N MET A 496 -5.62 22.87 41.60
CA MET A 496 -5.08 23.44 40.34
C MET A 496 -6.12 23.51 39.21
N ALA A 497 -7.35 23.07 39.38
CA ALA A 497 -8.36 23.10 38.34
C ALA A 497 -8.64 24.51 37.79
N ASP A 498 -8.88 24.64 36.52
CA ASP A 498 -9.59 25.79 35.93
C ASP A 498 -11.11 25.54 35.98
N GLN A 499 -11.51 24.31 35.68
CA GLN A 499 -12.87 23.81 35.87
C GLN A 499 -12.83 22.54 36.72
N HIS A 500 -13.74 22.43 37.71
CA HIS A 500 -13.78 21.32 38.64
C HIS A 500 -15.15 20.67 38.62
N TYR A 501 -15.20 19.37 38.42
CA TYR A 501 -16.42 18.56 38.32
C TYR A 501 -16.41 17.51 39.42
N LEU A 502 -17.57 17.33 40.05
CA LEU A 502 -17.81 16.30 41.06
C LEU A 502 -18.61 15.15 40.46
N ILE A 503 -18.08 13.94 40.61
CA ILE A 503 -18.72 12.70 40.23
C ILE A 503 -19.29 12.06 41.49
N GLU A 504 -20.61 11.99 41.58
CA GLU A 504 -21.31 11.42 42.73
C GLU A 504 -22.17 10.22 42.31
N LYS A 505 -22.20 9.20 43.20
CA LYS A 505 -23.17 8.13 43.15
C LYS A 505 -24.35 8.47 44.05
N ARG A 506 -25.55 8.41 43.50
CA ARG A 506 -26.78 8.57 44.27
C ARG A 506 -27.65 7.34 44.07
N GLU A 507 -28.16 6.76 45.17
CA GLU A 507 -29.19 5.75 45.10
C GLU A 507 -30.56 6.42 44.95
N GLN A 508 -31.23 6.16 43.83
CA GLN A 508 -32.58 6.63 43.59
C GLN A 508 -33.44 5.47 43.06
N ASP A 509 -34.59 5.20 43.69
CA ASP A 509 -35.50 4.12 43.29
C ASP A 509 -34.86 2.72 43.27
N GLY A 510 -33.96 2.43 44.23
CA GLY A 510 -33.24 1.15 44.35
C GLY A 510 -32.21 0.91 43.22
N ARG A 511 -31.82 1.96 42.49
CA ARG A 511 -30.78 1.93 41.45
C ARG A 511 -29.73 2.98 41.73
N THR A 512 -28.47 2.63 41.46
CA THR A 512 -27.35 3.58 41.55
C THR A 512 -27.30 4.41 40.27
N ARG A 513 -27.31 5.74 40.43
CA ARG A 513 -27.11 6.72 39.34
C ARG A 513 -25.84 7.50 39.61
N THR A 514 -24.98 7.61 38.60
CA THR A 514 -23.81 8.49 38.68
C THR A 514 -24.16 9.82 38.00
N THR A 515 -23.94 10.91 38.70
CA THR A 515 -24.12 12.29 38.19
C THR A 515 -22.78 12.99 38.15
N VAL A 516 -22.58 13.87 37.17
CA VAL A 516 -21.41 14.73 37.04
C VAL A 516 -21.91 16.18 37.10
N GLN A 517 -21.34 16.97 38.03
CA GLN A 517 -21.76 18.35 38.25
C GLN A 517 -20.56 19.30 38.30
N PRO A 518 -20.61 20.43 37.56
CA PRO A 518 -19.60 21.48 37.73
C PRO A 518 -19.71 22.10 39.11
N LEU A 519 -18.57 22.38 39.72
CA LEU A 519 -18.50 23.00 41.05
C LEU A 519 -18.20 24.50 40.92
N ASP A 520 -19.02 25.31 41.62
CA ASP A 520 -18.72 26.72 41.86
C ASP A 520 -17.58 26.88 42.88
N SER A 521 -17.21 28.11 43.22
CA SER A 521 -16.12 28.38 44.18
C SER A 521 -16.34 27.73 45.55
N ASP A 522 -17.59 27.78 46.06
CA ASP A 522 -17.95 27.22 47.37
C ASP A 522 -17.96 25.69 47.32
N GLY A 523 -18.50 25.12 46.24
CA GLY A 523 -18.49 23.69 45.98
C GLY A 523 -17.06 23.14 45.87
N ARG A 524 -16.16 23.84 45.17
CA ARG A 524 -14.73 23.50 45.08
C ARG A 524 -14.05 23.48 46.45
N GLN A 525 -14.29 24.51 47.28
CA GLN A 525 -13.72 24.53 48.60
C GLN A 525 -14.21 23.38 49.49
N ARG A 526 -15.50 23.06 49.44
CA ARG A 526 -16.09 21.93 50.15
C ARG A 526 -15.54 20.60 49.67
N GLU A 527 -15.44 20.41 48.36
CA GLU A 527 -14.92 19.17 47.79
C GLU A 527 -13.43 18.96 48.16
N ILE A 528 -12.61 19.99 48.07
CA ILE A 528 -11.21 19.92 48.52
C ILE A 528 -11.13 19.61 50.00
N ALA A 529 -12.00 20.22 50.85
CA ALA A 529 -12.09 19.91 52.25
C ALA A 529 -12.50 18.44 52.51
N ARG A 530 -13.44 17.91 51.71
CA ARG A 530 -13.85 16.50 51.75
C ARG A 530 -12.67 15.57 51.36
N LEU A 531 -11.88 15.92 50.37
CA LEU A 531 -10.69 15.15 49.96
C LEU A 531 -9.61 15.13 51.06
N TYR A 532 -9.55 16.14 51.94
CA TYR A 532 -8.64 16.17 53.11
C TYR A 532 -9.15 15.37 54.29
N GLY A 533 -10.42 15.51 54.60
CA GLY A 533 -10.99 15.06 55.89
C GLY A 533 -12.00 13.93 55.80
N GLY A 534 -12.30 13.45 54.59
CA GLY A 534 -13.43 12.54 54.36
C GLY A 534 -14.79 13.23 54.50
N ASP A 535 -15.84 12.51 54.86
CA ASP A 535 -17.21 13.02 54.94
C ASP A 535 -17.45 14.03 56.05
N HIS A 536 -16.52 14.12 57.05
CA HIS A 536 -16.59 15.07 58.14
C HIS A 536 -15.86 16.38 57.82
N ILE A 537 -16.54 17.31 57.17
CA ILE A 537 -16.00 18.63 56.87
C ILE A 537 -15.99 19.48 58.15
N THR A 538 -14.80 19.86 58.62
CA THR A 538 -14.59 20.72 59.78
C THR A 538 -14.21 22.15 59.37
N PRO A 539 -14.34 23.16 60.24
CA PRO A 539 -13.85 24.51 59.96
C PRO A 539 -12.35 24.55 59.63
N LEU A 540 -11.55 23.63 60.18
CA LEU A 540 -10.12 23.51 59.91
C LEU A 540 -9.85 22.99 58.51
N THR A 541 -10.58 21.94 58.07
CA THR A 541 -10.43 21.40 56.72
C THR A 541 -10.89 22.42 55.67
N LEU A 542 -11.94 23.20 55.95
CA LEU A 542 -12.37 24.30 55.07
C LEU A 542 -11.32 25.41 54.96
N ALA A 543 -10.67 25.77 56.08
CA ALA A 543 -9.60 26.77 56.09
C ALA A 543 -8.38 26.27 55.27
N SER A 544 -7.98 25.00 55.46
CA SER A 544 -6.88 24.38 54.70
C SER A 544 -7.21 24.32 53.21
N ALA A 545 -8.46 24.00 52.83
CA ALA A 545 -8.92 24.01 51.45
C ALA A 545 -8.84 25.41 50.80
N ALA A 546 -9.25 26.45 51.55
CA ALA A 546 -9.15 27.85 51.11
C ALA A 546 -7.70 28.27 50.87
N GLU A 547 -6.78 27.93 51.80
CA GLU A 547 -5.35 28.20 51.65
C GLU A 547 -4.75 27.51 50.43
N GLN A 548 -5.10 26.23 50.20
CA GLN A 548 -4.65 25.47 49.05
C GLN A 548 -5.13 26.09 47.71
N LEU A 549 -6.41 26.51 47.65
CA LEU A 549 -6.96 27.21 46.49
C LEU A 549 -6.27 28.55 46.22
N ALA A 550 -6.00 29.32 47.29
CA ALA A 550 -5.28 30.60 47.21
C ALA A 550 -3.84 30.40 46.71
N SER A 551 -3.14 29.38 47.21
CA SER A 551 -1.79 29.01 46.77
C SER A 551 -1.77 28.62 45.28
N ALA A 552 -2.73 27.79 44.83
CA ALA A 552 -2.87 27.40 43.44
C ALA A 552 -3.15 28.60 42.52
N ALA A 553 -4.01 29.52 42.96
CA ALA A 553 -4.30 30.74 42.19
C ALA A 553 -3.06 31.66 42.07
N ALA A 554 -2.31 31.81 43.17
CA ALA A 554 -1.06 32.59 43.17
C ALA A 554 -0.01 31.99 42.21
N TYR A 555 0.16 30.67 42.23
CA TYR A 555 1.05 29.96 41.29
C TYR A 555 0.67 30.23 39.85
N LYS A 556 -0.61 30.10 39.46
CA LYS A 556 -1.09 30.38 38.12
C LYS A 556 -0.88 31.83 37.69
N GLN A 557 -1.11 32.79 38.62
CA GLN A 557 -0.90 34.20 38.32
C GLN A 557 0.57 34.56 38.11
N SER A 558 1.48 34.00 38.92
CA SER A 558 2.92 34.22 38.78
C SER A 558 3.44 33.78 37.41
N ARG A 559 2.93 32.68 36.89
CA ARG A 559 3.30 32.16 35.55
C ARG A 559 2.76 33.03 34.42
N ARG A 560 1.48 33.41 34.45
CA ARG A 560 0.89 34.31 33.45
C ARG A 560 1.61 35.66 33.35
N LYS A 561 2.29 36.09 34.44
CA LYS A 561 3.14 37.28 34.43
C LYS A 561 4.53 37.03 33.83
N GLY A 562 5.16 35.89 34.15
CA GLY A 562 6.49 35.53 33.62
C GLY A 562 6.51 35.22 32.13
N GLU A 563 5.39 34.80 31.54
CA GLU A 563 5.24 34.58 30.09
C GLU A 563 4.95 35.88 29.28
N ARG A 564 4.72 37.00 29.98
CA ARG A 564 4.47 38.33 29.35
C ARG A 564 5.70 39.26 29.37
N GLU A 565 6.81 38.83 29.99
CA GLU A 565 8.09 39.52 29.86
C GLU A 565 8.91 38.84 28.75
N PRO A 566 9.30 39.57 27.67
CA PRO A 566 9.98 39.04 26.47
C PRO A 566 11.40 38.53 26.76
#